data_6b8984155a53e5ba9e4eebe6e07b8d4a
#
_entry.id   6b8984155a53e5ba9e4eebe6e07b8d4a
#
_cell.length_a   1.000
_cell.length_b   1.000
_cell.length_c   1.000
_cell.angle_alpha   90.00
_cell.angle_beta   90.00
_cell.angle_gamma   90.00
#
_symmetry.space_group_name_H-M   'P 1'
#
loop_
_entity.id
_entity.type
_entity.pdbx_description
1 polymer ?
#
loop_
_entity_poly.entity_id
_entity_poly.type
_entity_poly.pdbx_seq_one_letter_code
_entity_poly.pdbx_strand_id
1 'polypeptide(L)'
;MNLSRKYFIIAFILITPVGTITHELGHLFVAKNLGYNTVLHHSSLSWNNELLKSLKNQYEKFELQIENDLPFKGKREYNINIKTLNKHRLLIVFGGVALTLIFSSIAFILLLYRIIIKKKKFTSFDWLLSFVSLFWIREPANLILSIVKGIKLN
;
A
#
# COMPACT_ATOMS: atom_id res chain seq x y z
N MET A 1 -14.35 29.28 -18.73
CA MET A 1 -13.50 28.08 -18.44
C MET A 1 -13.97 26.97 -19.36
N ASN A 2 -13.07 26.41 -20.17
CA ASN A 2 -13.43 25.44 -21.21
C ASN A 2 -14.05 24.18 -20.56
N LEU A 3 -15.10 23.61 -21.14
CA LEU A 3 -15.86 22.47 -20.55
C LEU A 3 -14.95 21.29 -20.22
N SER A 4 -13.95 20.99 -21.06
CA SER A 4 -12.96 19.94 -20.85
C SER A 4 -12.12 20.18 -19.59
N ARG A 5 -11.75 21.42 -19.26
CA ARG A 5 -10.98 21.75 -18.06
C ARG A 5 -11.78 21.53 -16.77
N LYS A 6 -13.10 21.77 -16.81
CA LYS A 6 -13.98 21.48 -15.66
C LYS A 6 -14.03 19.97 -15.37
N TYR A 7 -14.24 19.14 -16.38
CA TYR A 7 -14.26 17.69 -16.24
C TYR A 7 -12.93 17.13 -15.74
N PHE A 8 -11.82 17.68 -16.23
CA PHE A 8 -10.48 17.31 -15.75
C PHE A 8 -10.34 17.55 -14.23
N ILE A 9 -10.68 18.76 -13.76
CA ILE A 9 -10.56 19.11 -12.33
C ILE A 9 -11.47 18.22 -11.47
N ILE A 10 -12.73 18.04 -11.87
CA ILE A 10 -13.68 17.19 -11.14
C ILE A 10 -13.20 15.75 -11.09
N ALA A 11 -12.73 15.19 -12.21
CA ALA A 11 -12.20 13.85 -12.27
C ALA A 11 -10.98 13.69 -11.34
N PHE A 12 -10.04 14.64 -11.35
CA PHE A 12 -8.87 14.62 -10.47
C PHE A 12 -9.27 14.62 -8.98
N ILE A 13 -10.20 15.50 -8.57
CA ILE A 13 -10.67 15.60 -7.18
C ILE A 13 -11.35 14.30 -6.74
N LEU A 14 -12.18 13.70 -7.60
CA LEU A 14 -12.91 12.48 -7.26
C LEU A 14 -12.02 11.23 -7.20
N ILE A 15 -11.03 11.14 -8.09
CA ILE A 15 -10.19 9.94 -8.21
C ILE A 15 -9.10 9.87 -7.13
N THR A 16 -8.61 11.01 -6.63
CA THR A 16 -7.58 11.02 -5.59
C THR A 16 -8.00 10.26 -4.32
N PRO A 17 -9.18 10.52 -3.71
CA PRO A 17 -9.67 9.72 -2.59
C PRO A 17 -9.88 8.25 -2.94
N VAL A 18 -10.43 7.96 -4.12
CA VAL A 18 -10.64 6.58 -4.58
C VAL A 18 -9.33 5.79 -4.61
N GLY A 19 -8.27 6.39 -5.14
CA GLY A 19 -6.95 5.77 -5.17
C GLY A 19 -6.39 5.49 -3.78
N THR A 20 -6.54 6.44 -2.86
CA THR A 20 -6.11 6.27 -1.47
C THR A 20 -6.89 5.14 -0.78
N ILE A 21 -8.22 5.14 -0.88
CA ILE A 21 -9.07 4.11 -0.30
C ILE A 21 -8.72 2.73 -0.87
N THR A 22 -8.55 2.62 -2.19
CA THR A 22 -8.17 1.36 -2.85
C THR A 22 -6.85 0.84 -2.32
N HIS A 23 -5.86 1.71 -2.13
CA HIS A 23 -4.56 1.38 -1.57
C HIS A 23 -4.68 0.83 -0.13
N GLU A 24 -5.38 1.55 0.75
CA GLU A 24 -5.61 1.13 2.14
C GLU A 24 -6.41 -0.18 2.25
N LEU A 25 -7.38 -0.38 1.36
CA LEU A 25 -8.11 -1.66 1.28
C LEU A 25 -7.20 -2.83 0.90
N GLY A 26 -6.17 -2.61 0.09
CA GLY A 26 -5.17 -3.62 -0.22
C GLY A 26 -4.37 -4.05 1.01
N HIS A 27 -3.91 -3.09 1.82
CA HIS A 27 -3.27 -3.37 3.10
C HIS A 27 -4.20 -4.13 4.05
N LEU A 28 -5.44 -3.66 4.20
CA LEU A 28 -6.46 -4.26 5.05
C LEU A 28 -6.75 -5.71 4.66
N PHE A 29 -6.90 -5.99 3.37
CA PHE A 29 -7.17 -7.33 2.87
C PHE A 29 -6.04 -8.30 3.24
N VAL A 30 -4.78 -7.93 2.99
CA VAL A 30 -3.63 -8.78 3.32
C VAL A 30 -3.48 -8.94 4.83
N ALA A 31 -3.60 -7.87 5.61
CA ALA A 31 -3.47 -7.93 7.07
C ALA A 31 -4.53 -8.84 7.70
N LYS A 32 -5.79 -8.75 7.26
CA LYS A 32 -6.86 -9.66 7.72
C LYS A 32 -6.61 -11.11 7.36
N ASN A 33 -6.12 -11.40 6.14
CA ASN A 33 -5.79 -12.77 5.74
C ASN A 33 -4.60 -13.34 6.53
N LEU A 34 -3.72 -12.49 7.05
CA LEU A 34 -2.64 -12.89 7.97
C LEU A 34 -3.09 -12.99 9.43
N GLY A 35 -4.38 -12.77 9.74
CA GLY A 35 -4.96 -12.90 11.08
C GLY A 35 -4.79 -11.68 11.98
N TYR A 36 -4.42 -10.51 11.42
CA TYR A 36 -4.29 -9.29 12.22
C TYR A 36 -5.63 -8.60 12.44
N ASN A 37 -5.86 -8.13 13.69
CA ASN A 37 -6.93 -7.19 13.98
C ASN A 37 -6.57 -5.82 13.41
N THR A 38 -7.38 -5.33 12.49
CA THR A 38 -7.10 -4.12 11.71
C THR A 38 -8.15 -3.07 11.94
N VAL A 39 -7.72 -1.80 12.01
CA VAL A 39 -8.60 -0.63 12.04
C VAL A 39 -8.22 0.26 10.86
N LEU A 40 -9.19 0.49 9.97
CA LEU A 40 -9.05 1.41 8.86
C LEU A 40 -9.36 2.82 9.35
N HIS A 41 -8.41 3.72 9.20
CA HIS A 41 -8.57 5.14 9.41
C HIS A 41 -8.79 5.84 8.06
N HIS A 42 -9.12 7.11 8.11
CA HIS A 42 -9.41 7.94 6.94
C HIS A 42 -8.31 7.92 5.84
N SER A 43 -7.03 7.78 6.22
CA SER A 43 -5.90 7.76 5.27
C SER A 43 -4.76 6.82 5.67
N SER A 44 -5.04 5.89 6.57
CA SER A 44 -4.04 4.92 7.05
C SER A 44 -4.69 3.69 7.64
N LEU A 45 -3.96 2.58 7.64
CA LEU A 45 -4.35 1.36 8.32
C LEU A 45 -3.48 1.18 9.56
N SER A 46 -4.12 0.95 10.72
CA SER A 46 -3.44 0.42 11.89
C SER A 46 -3.79 -1.05 12.09
N TRP A 47 -2.82 -1.84 12.50
CA TRP A 47 -3.04 -3.24 12.86
C TRP A 47 -2.45 -3.54 14.23
N ASN A 48 -3.19 -4.29 15.03
CA ASN A 48 -2.71 -4.74 16.34
C ASN A 48 -1.77 -5.93 16.14
N ASN A 49 -0.51 -5.74 16.50
CA ASN A 49 0.50 -6.78 16.40
C ASN A 49 0.68 -7.47 17.77
N GLU A 50 -0.25 -8.38 18.10
CA GLU A 50 -0.21 -9.14 19.36
C GLU A 50 1.04 -9.99 19.46
N LEU A 51 1.54 -10.54 18.35
CA LEU A 51 2.79 -11.29 18.31
C LEU A 51 3.99 -10.41 18.70
N LEU A 52 4.05 -9.16 18.18
CA LEU A 52 5.11 -8.23 18.57
C LEU A 52 5.04 -7.86 20.04
N LYS A 53 3.82 -7.62 20.57
CA LYS A 53 3.63 -7.35 22.01
C LYS A 53 4.06 -8.54 22.87
N SER A 54 3.66 -9.75 22.51
CA SER A 54 4.05 -10.96 23.23
C SER A 54 5.55 -11.19 23.20
N LEU A 55 6.20 -11.00 22.06
CA LEU A 55 7.65 -11.07 21.92
C LEU A 55 8.34 -10.02 22.79
N LYS A 56 7.88 -8.78 22.75
CA LYS A 56 8.46 -7.70 23.58
C LYS A 56 8.38 -8.06 25.05
N ASN A 57 7.21 -8.48 25.54
CA ASN A 57 7.04 -8.87 26.95
C ASN A 57 7.88 -10.10 27.32
N GLN A 58 7.94 -11.11 26.44
CA GLN A 58 8.69 -12.35 26.69
C GLN A 58 10.21 -12.14 26.78
N TYR A 59 10.73 -11.22 25.96
CA TYR A 59 12.17 -10.97 25.83
C TYR A 59 12.62 -9.62 26.41
N GLU A 60 11.76 -8.91 27.15
CA GLU A 60 12.06 -7.60 27.77
C GLU A 60 13.35 -7.62 28.59
N LYS A 61 13.56 -8.67 29.39
CA LYS A 61 14.78 -8.85 30.21
C LYS A 61 16.07 -9.03 29.38
N PHE A 62 15.99 -9.23 28.10
CA PHE A 62 17.12 -9.39 27.19
C PHE A 62 17.29 -8.20 26.25
N GLU A 63 16.64 -7.05 26.52
CA GLU A 63 16.64 -5.87 25.63
C GLU A 63 18.06 -5.41 25.29
N LEU A 64 18.95 -5.31 26.29
CA LEU A 64 20.36 -4.93 26.06
C LEU A 64 21.12 -5.93 25.19
N GLN A 65 20.84 -7.22 25.32
CA GLN A 65 21.45 -8.26 24.48
C GLN A 65 20.92 -8.20 23.04
N ILE A 66 19.64 -7.88 22.89
CA ILE A 66 19.00 -7.71 21.56
C ILE A 66 19.58 -6.50 20.85
N GLU A 67 19.68 -5.35 21.50
CA GLU A 67 20.26 -4.13 20.93
C GLU A 67 21.72 -4.29 20.50
N ASN A 68 22.52 -5.03 21.29
CA ASN A 68 23.94 -5.24 21.01
C ASN A 68 24.22 -6.56 20.25
N ASP A 69 23.18 -7.23 19.74
CA ASP A 69 23.25 -8.52 19.05
C ASP A 69 23.99 -9.63 19.84
N LEU A 70 23.99 -9.56 21.16
CA LEU A 70 24.66 -10.52 22.04
C LEU A 70 23.86 -11.84 22.15
N PRO A 71 24.52 -12.96 22.54
CA PRO A 71 23.82 -14.23 22.77
C PRO A 71 22.92 -14.17 24.02
N PHE A 72 21.69 -14.68 23.91
CA PHE A 72 20.75 -14.84 25.00
C PHE A 72 19.90 -16.11 24.84
N LYS A 73 19.26 -16.55 25.92
CA LYS A 73 18.42 -17.75 25.92
C LYS A 73 17.17 -17.48 25.04
N GLY A 74 17.02 -18.26 23.98
CA GLY A 74 15.88 -18.12 23.02
C GLY A 74 16.16 -17.19 21.82
N LYS A 75 17.40 -16.70 21.62
CA LYS A 75 17.77 -15.83 20.48
C LYS A 75 17.34 -16.40 19.13
N ARG A 76 17.47 -17.71 18.92
CA ARG A 76 17.06 -18.37 17.67
C ARG A 76 15.56 -18.25 17.43
N GLU A 77 14.74 -18.51 18.46
CA GLU A 77 13.28 -18.40 18.37
C GLU A 77 12.84 -16.94 18.16
N TYR A 78 13.43 -16.02 18.92
CA TYR A 78 13.23 -14.59 18.74
C TYR A 78 13.50 -14.17 17.28
N ASN A 79 14.62 -14.54 16.71
CA ASN A 79 14.99 -14.18 15.33
C ASN A 79 14.04 -14.78 14.29
N ILE A 80 13.56 -16.01 14.49
CA ILE A 80 12.54 -16.62 13.60
C ILE A 80 11.25 -15.81 13.64
N ASN A 81 10.79 -15.43 14.83
CA ASN A 81 9.56 -14.67 15.00
C ASN A 81 9.68 -13.26 14.42
N ILE A 82 10.80 -12.56 14.65
CA ILE A 82 11.06 -11.25 14.02
C ILE A 82 11.11 -11.35 12.50
N LYS A 83 11.75 -12.38 11.96
CA LYS A 83 11.78 -12.61 10.50
C LYS A 83 10.37 -12.83 9.94
N THR A 84 9.52 -13.56 10.64
CA THR A 84 8.12 -13.78 10.27
C THR A 84 7.33 -12.47 10.30
N LEU A 85 7.50 -11.67 11.36
CA LEU A 85 6.86 -10.35 11.47
C LEU A 85 7.27 -9.42 10.33
N ASN A 86 8.55 -9.37 9.99
CA ASN A 86 9.06 -8.55 8.89
C ASN A 86 8.50 -9.01 7.54
N LYS A 87 8.39 -10.34 7.33
CA LYS A 87 7.73 -10.90 6.14
C LYS A 87 6.26 -10.48 6.06
N HIS A 88 5.51 -10.58 7.16
CA HIS A 88 4.11 -10.16 7.21
C HIS A 88 3.97 -8.65 6.92
N ARG A 89 4.83 -7.82 7.51
CA ARG A 89 4.87 -6.39 7.25
C ARG A 89 5.08 -6.08 5.76
N LEU A 90 6.05 -6.74 5.13
CA LEU A 90 6.29 -6.60 3.69
C LEU A 90 5.07 -7.00 2.86
N LEU A 91 4.44 -8.14 3.16
CA LEU A 91 3.24 -8.59 2.45
C LEU A 91 2.09 -7.59 2.59
N ILE A 92 1.87 -7.02 3.78
CA ILE A 92 0.86 -5.99 4.01
C ILE A 92 1.17 -4.75 3.15
N VAL A 93 2.42 -4.27 3.15
CA VAL A 93 2.83 -3.12 2.33
C VAL A 93 2.61 -3.40 0.84
N PHE A 94 3.00 -4.57 0.36
CA PHE A 94 2.75 -4.98 -1.02
C PHE A 94 1.26 -5.08 -1.36
N GLY A 95 0.41 -5.42 -0.40
CA GLY A 95 -1.03 -5.52 -0.61
C GLY A 95 -1.67 -4.24 -1.12
N GLY A 96 -1.31 -3.09 -0.55
CA GLY A 96 -1.78 -1.79 -1.00
C GLY A 96 -1.37 -1.48 -2.43
N VAL A 97 -0.07 -1.62 -2.71
CA VAL A 97 0.50 -1.40 -4.05
C VAL A 97 -0.15 -2.34 -5.08
N ALA A 98 -0.25 -3.64 -4.77
CA ALA A 98 -0.80 -4.64 -5.69
C ALA A 98 -2.26 -4.34 -6.04
N LEU A 99 -3.11 -4.04 -5.06
CA LEU A 99 -4.52 -3.74 -5.33
C LEU A 99 -4.68 -2.47 -6.18
N THR A 100 -3.89 -1.44 -5.89
CA THR A 100 -3.88 -0.19 -6.69
C THR A 100 -3.45 -0.46 -8.13
N LEU A 101 -2.40 -1.27 -8.35
CA LEU A 101 -1.93 -1.62 -9.69
C LEU A 101 -2.94 -2.47 -10.45
N ILE A 102 -3.61 -3.43 -9.82
CA ILE A 102 -4.68 -4.22 -10.43
C ILE A 102 -5.81 -3.30 -10.89
N PHE A 103 -6.27 -2.42 -10.00
CA PHE A 103 -7.37 -1.50 -10.30
C PHE A 103 -7.03 -0.54 -11.45
N SER A 104 -5.82 0.01 -11.46
CA SER A 104 -5.34 0.88 -12.54
C SER A 104 -5.14 0.12 -13.85
N SER A 105 -4.71 -1.13 -13.83
CA SER A 105 -4.59 -1.98 -15.02
C SER A 105 -5.95 -2.23 -15.67
N ILE A 106 -6.97 -2.55 -14.87
CA ILE A 106 -8.34 -2.73 -15.37
C ILE A 106 -8.84 -1.46 -16.04
N ALA A 107 -8.65 -0.29 -15.40
CA ALA A 107 -9.04 0.99 -15.96
C ALA A 107 -8.32 1.30 -17.29
N PHE A 108 -7.03 1.00 -17.38
CA PHE A 108 -6.23 1.17 -18.59
C PHE A 108 -6.72 0.28 -19.73
N ILE A 109 -6.96 -1.00 -19.46
CA ILE A 109 -7.48 -1.94 -20.45
C ILE A 109 -8.87 -1.52 -20.95
N LEU A 110 -9.75 -1.08 -20.05
CA LEU A 110 -11.07 -0.56 -20.42
C LEU A 110 -10.98 0.68 -21.28
N LEU A 111 -10.06 1.60 -20.97
CA LEU A 111 -9.81 2.80 -21.76
C LEU A 111 -9.35 2.45 -23.18
N LEU A 112 -8.37 1.56 -23.30
CA LEU A 112 -7.89 1.09 -24.60
C LEU A 112 -8.99 0.41 -25.40
N TYR A 113 -9.76 -0.47 -24.78
CA TYR A 113 -10.89 -1.15 -25.43
C TYR A 113 -11.91 -0.15 -25.99
N ARG A 114 -12.26 0.89 -25.21
CA ARG A 114 -13.22 1.91 -25.66
C ARG A 114 -12.71 2.75 -26.81
N ILE A 115 -11.45 3.20 -26.73
CA ILE A 115 -10.88 4.13 -27.72
C ILE A 115 -10.46 3.38 -28.97
N ILE A 116 -9.73 2.29 -28.86
CA ILE A 116 -9.10 1.59 -30.00
C ILE A 116 -10.10 0.64 -30.65
N ILE A 117 -10.74 -0.24 -29.88
CA ILE A 117 -11.59 -1.32 -30.42
C ILE A 117 -12.97 -0.79 -30.75
N LYS A 118 -13.62 -0.10 -29.84
CA LYS A 118 -14.97 0.47 -30.07
C LYS A 118 -14.96 1.79 -30.82
N LYS A 119 -13.80 2.40 -31.07
CA LYS A 119 -13.64 3.70 -31.75
C LYS A 119 -14.59 4.77 -31.23
N LYS A 120 -14.87 4.78 -29.95
CA LYS A 120 -15.75 5.74 -29.29
C LYS A 120 -15.06 7.10 -29.20
N LYS A 121 -15.83 8.17 -29.32
CA LYS A 121 -15.34 9.52 -29.01
C LYS A 121 -15.00 9.61 -27.53
N PHE A 122 -13.94 10.34 -27.19
CA PHE A 122 -13.48 10.56 -25.83
C PHE A 122 -14.56 11.27 -24.99
N THR A 123 -14.93 10.67 -23.86
CA THR A 123 -16.02 11.13 -22.98
C THR A 123 -15.51 11.52 -21.60
N SER A 124 -16.38 12.10 -20.76
CA SER A 124 -16.05 12.37 -19.34
C SER A 124 -15.66 11.11 -18.57
N PHE A 125 -16.25 9.95 -18.91
CA PHE A 125 -15.89 8.68 -18.31
C PHE A 125 -14.47 8.23 -18.69
N ASP A 126 -14.02 8.53 -19.90
CA ASP A 126 -12.66 8.22 -20.35
C ASP A 126 -11.61 9.07 -19.60
N TRP A 127 -11.97 10.27 -19.16
CA TRP A 127 -11.15 11.04 -18.22
C TRP A 127 -10.99 10.34 -16.88
N LEU A 128 -12.05 9.80 -16.29
CA LEU A 128 -11.96 9.03 -15.05
C LEU A 128 -11.05 7.82 -15.22
N LEU A 129 -11.23 7.03 -16.29
CA LEU A 129 -10.38 5.88 -16.59
C LEU A 129 -8.91 6.29 -16.77
N SER A 130 -8.65 7.41 -17.44
CA SER A 130 -7.29 7.93 -17.64
C SER A 130 -6.62 8.26 -16.30
N PHE A 131 -7.32 8.93 -15.39
CA PHE A 131 -6.78 9.26 -14.07
C PHE A 131 -6.51 8.02 -13.21
N VAL A 132 -7.43 7.04 -13.22
CA VAL A 132 -7.22 5.77 -12.51
C VAL A 132 -6.01 5.04 -13.09
N SER A 133 -5.84 5.06 -14.41
CA SER A 133 -4.68 4.43 -15.08
C SER A 133 -3.35 5.05 -14.66
N LEU A 134 -3.32 6.35 -14.32
CA LEU A 134 -2.11 7.04 -13.85
C LEU A 134 -1.59 6.56 -12.49
N PHE A 135 -2.36 5.78 -11.73
CA PHE A 135 -1.85 5.16 -10.50
C PHE A 135 -0.70 4.19 -10.77
N TRP A 136 -0.56 3.68 -11.98
CA TRP A 136 0.63 2.95 -12.40
C TRP A 136 1.93 3.75 -12.25
N ILE A 137 1.88 5.05 -12.46
CA ILE A 137 3.05 5.94 -12.30
C ILE A 137 3.22 6.34 -10.84
N ARG A 138 2.11 6.56 -10.12
CA ARG A 138 2.12 7.00 -8.72
C ARG A 138 2.82 5.99 -7.80
N GLU A 139 2.51 4.69 -7.93
CA GLU A 139 3.04 3.67 -7.01
C GLU A 139 4.57 3.49 -7.14
N PRO A 140 5.17 3.34 -8.33
CA PRO A 140 6.62 3.35 -8.48
C PRO A 140 7.27 4.65 -7.99
N ALA A 141 6.65 5.80 -8.24
CA ALA A 141 7.17 7.09 -7.77
C ALA A 141 7.21 7.16 -6.24
N ASN A 142 6.16 6.70 -5.55
CA ASN A 142 6.11 6.63 -4.09
C ASN A 142 7.17 5.68 -3.53
N LEU A 143 7.39 4.53 -4.20
CA LEU A 143 8.44 3.58 -3.81
C LEU A 143 9.83 4.20 -3.93
N ILE A 144 10.13 4.85 -5.05
CA ILE A 144 11.41 5.55 -5.27
C ILE A 144 11.62 6.64 -4.21
N LEU A 145 10.60 7.46 -3.93
CA LEU A 145 10.66 8.51 -2.91
C LEU A 145 10.91 7.93 -1.51
N SER A 146 10.32 6.79 -1.18
CA SER A 146 10.53 6.11 0.11
C SER A 146 11.98 5.63 0.24
N ILE A 147 12.55 5.07 -0.83
CA ILE A 147 13.95 4.63 -0.87
C ILE A 147 14.89 5.83 -0.70
N VAL A 148 14.66 6.91 -1.45
CA VAL A 148 15.48 8.14 -1.36
C VAL A 148 15.42 8.78 0.03
N LYS A 149 14.24 8.79 0.67
CA LYS A 149 14.09 9.29 2.04
C LYS A 149 14.80 8.38 3.06
N GLY A 150 14.71 7.06 2.90
CA GLY A 150 15.41 6.09 3.75
C GLY A 150 16.94 6.23 3.68
N ILE A 151 17.50 6.53 2.50
CA ILE A 151 18.94 6.77 2.32
C ILE A 151 19.40 8.07 3.01
N LYS A 152 18.54 9.08 3.13
CA LYS A 152 18.87 10.35 3.80
C LYS A 152 18.82 10.29 5.33
N LEU A 153 18.26 9.24 5.92
CA LEU A 153 18.09 9.07 7.36
C LEU A 153 19.15 8.14 8.00
N ASN A 154 20.04 7.58 7.20
CA ASN A 154 21.23 6.83 7.60
C ASN A 154 22.50 7.63 7.33
#